data_43775373254f104c77fb10cbdff989f1
#
_entry.id   43775373254f104c77fb10cbdff989f1
#
_cell.length_a   1.000
_cell.length_b   1.000
_cell.length_c   1.000
_cell.angle_alpha   90.00
_cell.angle_beta   90.00
_cell.angle_gamma   90.00
#
_symmetry.space_group_name_H-M   'P 1'
#
loop_
_entity.id
_entity.type
_entity.pdbx_description
1 polymer ?
#
loop_
_entity_poly.entity_id
_entity_poly.type
_entity_poly.pdbx_seq_one_letter_code
_entity_poly.pdbx_strand_id
1 'polypeptide(L)'
;MVPAIAAVNTHKYKGDLYMKITLIPIDETNRDAVLALSVREDQPFVAPNDYSLKQADETNAKHPGVARPFAIYADDRRVGFCMFAFAPEAEDEGDRYWLWRFMIDKSEQGKGYGQAALTEIIKYFRDNGADRLYLSTEPENDIGMHIYHKYGFRETGEIDEDDGEAEMMRFLNYEI
;
A
#
# COMPACT_ATOMS: atom_id res chain seq x y z
N MET A 1 1.64 12.64 -16.27
CA MET A 1 0.81 11.46 -16.65
C MET A 1 1.54 10.23 -16.16
N VAL A 2 1.08 9.62 -15.05
CA VAL A 2 1.68 8.39 -14.52
C VAL A 2 1.22 7.25 -15.42
N PRO A 3 2.11 6.47 -16.08
CA PRO A 3 1.68 5.39 -16.95
C PRO A 3 0.97 4.31 -16.12
N ALA A 4 -0.16 3.83 -16.60
CA ALA A 4 -0.82 2.65 -16.06
C ALA A 4 0.11 1.46 -16.22
N ILE A 5 0.64 0.94 -15.11
CA ILE A 5 1.53 -0.22 -15.13
C ILE A 5 0.67 -1.47 -15.08
N ALA A 6 0.40 -2.04 -16.23
CA ALA A 6 -0.11 -3.40 -16.34
C ALA A 6 1.04 -4.39 -16.13
N ALA A 7 1.39 -4.68 -14.89
CA ALA A 7 2.28 -5.80 -14.58
C ALA A 7 1.44 -7.08 -14.47
N VAL A 8 1.62 -7.99 -15.40
CA VAL A 8 0.97 -9.31 -15.36
C VAL A 8 1.83 -10.23 -14.50
N ASN A 9 1.55 -10.31 -13.21
CA ASN A 9 2.04 -11.37 -12.36
C ASN A 9 0.86 -12.18 -11.83
N THR A 10 0.85 -13.48 -12.09
CA THR A 10 -0.18 -14.41 -11.63
C THR A 10 0.33 -15.14 -10.40
N HIS A 11 -0.35 -14.98 -9.26
CA HIS A 11 -0.03 -15.67 -8.02
C HIS A 11 -0.82 -16.98 -7.90
N LYS A 12 -0.13 -18.07 -7.60
CA LYS A 12 -0.76 -19.40 -7.41
C LYS A 12 -1.34 -19.50 -6.01
N TYR A 13 -2.67 -19.52 -5.88
CA TYR A 13 -3.38 -19.84 -4.66
C TYR A 13 -4.02 -21.22 -4.72
N LYS A 14 -4.37 -21.81 -3.56
CA LYS A 14 -4.95 -23.16 -3.41
C LYS A 14 -6.10 -23.40 -4.41
N GLY A 15 -5.80 -24.16 -5.48
CA GLY A 15 -6.71 -24.46 -6.59
C GLY A 15 -6.36 -23.60 -7.83
N ASP A 16 -5.78 -24.15 -8.82
CA ASP A 16 -5.26 -23.66 -10.12
C ASP A 16 -5.86 -22.36 -10.77
N LEU A 17 -6.35 -21.42 -9.99
CA LEU A 17 -6.77 -20.10 -10.42
C LEU A 17 -5.64 -19.09 -10.19
N TYR A 18 -5.07 -18.61 -11.27
CA TYR A 18 -4.12 -17.50 -11.24
C TYR A 18 -4.88 -16.19 -11.03
N MET A 19 -4.70 -15.57 -9.89
CA MET A 19 -5.26 -14.27 -9.56
C MET A 19 -4.30 -13.17 -10.02
N LYS A 20 -4.80 -12.23 -10.81
CA LYS A 20 -4.05 -11.06 -11.24
C LYS A 20 -4.37 -9.88 -10.33
N ILE A 21 -3.39 -9.37 -9.59
CA ILE A 21 -3.52 -8.10 -8.89
C ILE A 21 -3.06 -6.97 -9.80
N THR A 22 -3.83 -5.89 -9.83
CA THR A 22 -3.51 -4.68 -10.58
C THR A 22 -3.72 -3.45 -9.71
N LEU A 23 -2.75 -2.54 -9.71
CA LEU A 23 -2.82 -1.24 -9.06
C LEU A 23 -3.27 -0.20 -10.10
N ILE A 24 -4.47 0.35 -9.94
CA ILE A 24 -5.05 1.34 -10.86
C ILE A 24 -5.02 2.70 -10.18
N PRO A 25 -4.35 3.72 -10.75
CA PRO A 25 -4.36 5.08 -10.21
C PRO A 25 -5.79 5.56 -9.97
N ILE A 26 -5.99 6.30 -8.88
CA ILE A 26 -7.29 6.86 -8.58
C ILE A 26 -7.49 8.15 -9.39
N ASP A 27 -8.64 8.22 -10.05
CA ASP A 27 -9.12 9.36 -10.79
C ASP A 27 -10.63 9.59 -10.54
N GLU A 28 -11.24 10.52 -11.27
CA GLU A 28 -12.65 10.85 -11.14
C GLU A 28 -13.59 9.66 -11.42
N THR A 29 -13.15 8.67 -12.19
CA THR A 29 -13.98 7.53 -12.62
C THR A 29 -14.07 6.42 -11.56
N ASN A 30 -13.10 6.32 -10.65
CA ASN A 30 -13.02 5.25 -9.65
C ASN A 30 -13.00 5.75 -8.19
N ARG A 31 -12.86 7.05 -7.96
CA ARG A 31 -12.74 7.67 -6.63
C ARG A 31 -13.91 7.32 -5.71
N ASP A 32 -15.15 7.54 -6.15
CA ASP A 32 -16.34 7.26 -5.34
C ASP A 32 -16.43 5.79 -4.92
N ALA A 33 -16.02 4.94 -5.80
CA ALA A 33 -16.01 3.52 -5.56
C ALA A 33 -14.92 3.06 -4.57
N VAL A 34 -13.81 3.79 -4.46
CA VAL A 34 -12.80 3.59 -3.41
C VAL A 34 -13.27 4.15 -2.08
N LEU A 35 -13.97 5.28 -2.07
CA LEU A 35 -14.59 5.85 -0.88
C LEU A 35 -15.60 4.90 -0.22
N ALA A 36 -16.26 4.04 -1.00
CA ALA A 36 -17.20 3.05 -0.50
C ALA A 36 -16.56 1.82 0.16
N LEU A 37 -15.24 1.61 0.00
CA LEU A 37 -14.52 0.51 0.65
C LEU A 37 -14.36 0.78 2.15
N SER A 38 -14.42 -0.27 2.95
CA SER A 38 -14.25 -0.17 4.40
C SER A 38 -13.57 -1.42 4.96
N VAL A 39 -12.91 -1.26 6.10
CA VAL A 39 -12.36 -2.38 6.88
C VAL A 39 -13.38 -2.87 7.91
N ARG A 40 -13.05 -3.95 8.61
CA ARG A 40 -13.86 -4.46 9.71
C ARG A 40 -13.75 -3.52 10.92
N GLU A 41 -14.76 -3.55 11.79
CA GLU A 41 -14.82 -2.73 13.01
C GLU A 41 -13.67 -3.02 13.99
N ASP A 42 -13.12 -4.23 13.95
CA ASP A 42 -11.97 -4.65 14.76
C ASP A 42 -10.61 -4.21 14.18
N GLN A 43 -10.60 -3.33 13.18
CA GLN A 43 -9.41 -2.76 12.55
C GLN A 43 -9.41 -1.23 12.64
N PRO A 44 -9.39 -0.64 13.84
CA PRO A 44 -9.45 0.81 14.03
C PRO A 44 -8.20 1.55 13.54
N PHE A 45 -7.13 0.82 13.26
CA PHE A 45 -5.83 1.34 12.82
C PHE A 45 -5.82 1.85 11.38
N VAL A 46 -6.84 1.53 10.59
CA VAL A 46 -6.88 1.93 9.18
C VAL A 46 -7.56 3.27 9.02
N ALA A 47 -6.81 4.27 8.59
CA ALA A 47 -7.35 5.60 8.33
C ALA A 47 -8.50 5.55 7.29
N PRO A 48 -9.57 6.34 7.48
CA PRO A 48 -10.66 6.44 6.51
C PRO A 48 -10.17 6.84 5.11
N ASN A 49 -10.79 6.28 4.06
CA ASN A 49 -10.36 6.54 2.70
C ASN A 49 -10.60 7.99 2.25
N ASP A 50 -11.63 8.65 2.77
CA ASP A 50 -11.91 10.07 2.50
C ASP A 50 -10.80 10.97 3.07
N TYR A 51 -10.38 10.72 4.30
CA TYR A 51 -9.21 11.40 4.89
C TYR A 51 -7.95 11.16 4.08
N SER A 52 -7.69 9.91 3.70
CA SER A 52 -6.50 9.53 2.94
C SER A 52 -6.45 10.17 1.56
N LEU A 53 -7.57 10.20 0.84
CA LEU A 53 -7.64 10.85 -0.49
C LEU A 53 -7.55 12.37 -0.40
N LYS A 54 -8.11 12.98 0.65
CA LYS A 54 -7.92 14.41 0.92
C LYS A 54 -6.45 14.73 1.20
N GLN A 55 -5.76 13.91 2.01
CA GLN A 55 -4.33 14.06 2.26
C GLN A 55 -3.52 13.96 0.94
N ALA A 56 -3.88 13.04 0.04
CA ALA A 56 -3.24 12.93 -1.26
C ALA A 56 -3.41 14.20 -2.09
N ASP A 57 -4.62 14.75 -2.14
CA ASP A 57 -4.93 15.99 -2.87
C ASP A 57 -4.13 17.19 -2.31
N GLU A 58 -4.09 17.33 -0.98
CA GLU A 58 -3.36 18.41 -0.30
C GLU A 58 -1.84 18.28 -0.47
N THR A 59 -1.32 17.07 -0.41
CA THR A 59 0.10 16.80 -0.65
C THR A 59 0.48 17.13 -2.09
N ASN A 60 -0.30 16.67 -3.06
CA ASN A 60 -0.02 16.89 -4.47
C ASN A 60 -0.23 18.35 -4.92
N ALA A 61 -1.03 19.12 -4.20
CA ALA A 61 -1.13 20.57 -4.43
C ALA A 61 0.18 21.29 -4.08
N LYS A 62 0.95 20.79 -3.12
CA LYS A 62 2.24 21.36 -2.68
C LYS A 62 3.43 20.70 -3.38
N HIS A 63 3.36 19.39 -3.55
CA HIS A 63 4.42 18.53 -4.07
C HIS A 63 3.84 17.57 -5.13
N PRO A 64 3.67 18.03 -6.38
CA PRO A 64 2.98 17.26 -7.42
C PRO A 64 3.58 15.88 -7.66
N GLY A 65 2.75 14.84 -7.58
CA GLY A 65 3.12 13.46 -7.86
C GLY A 65 3.77 12.68 -6.70
N VAL A 66 3.92 13.31 -5.53
CA VAL A 66 4.44 12.64 -4.32
C VAL A 66 3.42 11.66 -3.78
N ALA A 67 2.19 12.07 -3.51
CA ALA A 67 1.14 11.17 -3.08
C ALA A 67 0.55 10.41 -4.28
N ARG A 68 0.57 9.08 -4.22
CA ARG A 68 0.12 8.20 -5.30
C ARG A 68 -0.93 7.24 -4.78
N PRO A 69 -2.22 7.59 -4.82
CA PRO A 69 -3.31 6.71 -4.43
C PRO A 69 -3.67 5.73 -5.55
N PHE A 70 -3.91 4.45 -5.19
CA PHE A 70 -4.29 3.38 -6.10
C PHE A 70 -5.47 2.56 -5.57
N ALA A 71 -6.40 2.23 -6.44
CA ALA A 71 -7.36 1.16 -6.23
C ALA A 71 -6.69 -0.19 -6.52
N ILE A 72 -6.89 -1.17 -5.65
CA ILE A 72 -6.38 -2.54 -5.81
C ILE A 72 -7.47 -3.40 -6.45
N TYR A 73 -7.15 -4.00 -7.57
CA TYR A 73 -8.05 -4.94 -8.28
C TYR A 73 -7.47 -6.35 -8.24
N ALA A 74 -8.36 -7.32 -8.02
CA ALA A 74 -8.12 -8.74 -8.27
C ALA A 74 -8.95 -9.13 -9.49
N ASP A 75 -8.29 -9.37 -10.62
CA ASP A 75 -8.92 -9.44 -11.94
C ASP A 75 -9.78 -8.18 -12.19
N ASP A 76 -11.09 -8.31 -12.39
CA ASP A 76 -12.00 -7.18 -12.63
C ASP A 76 -12.66 -6.66 -11.33
N ARG A 77 -12.34 -7.25 -10.18
CA ARG A 77 -12.95 -6.91 -8.89
C ARG A 77 -12.07 -5.96 -8.10
N ARG A 78 -12.60 -4.80 -7.72
CA ARG A 78 -11.94 -3.91 -6.76
C ARG A 78 -11.99 -4.52 -5.37
N VAL A 79 -10.81 -4.75 -4.77
CA VAL A 79 -10.67 -5.47 -3.50
C VAL A 79 -10.06 -4.63 -2.40
N GLY A 80 -9.48 -3.47 -2.72
CA GLY A 80 -8.81 -2.65 -1.73
C GLY A 80 -8.32 -1.31 -2.24
N PHE A 81 -7.55 -0.65 -1.40
CA PHE A 81 -6.94 0.65 -1.62
C PHE A 81 -5.52 0.66 -1.06
N CYS A 82 -4.61 1.34 -1.72
CA CYS A 82 -3.31 1.71 -1.16
C CYS A 82 -2.90 3.12 -1.60
N MET A 83 -2.02 3.74 -0.82
CA MET A 83 -1.46 5.05 -1.14
C MET A 83 0.02 5.08 -0.79
N PHE A 84 0.81 5.64 -1.68
CA PHE A 84 2.26 5.76 -1.54
C PHE A 84 2.65 7.22 -1.36
N ALA A 85 3.71 7.48 -0.56
CA ALA A 85 4.57 8.64 -0.77
C ALA A 85 5.75 8.20 -1.64
N PHE A 86 5.96 8.89 -2.74
CA PHE A 86 7.02 8.60 -3.70
C PHE A 86 7.76 9.90 -4.03
N ALA A 87 8.84 10.18 -3.30
CA ALA A 87 9.61 11.42 -3.35
C ALA A 87 11.12 11.14 -3.54
N PRO A 88 11.55 10.62 -4.71
CA PRO A 88 12.94 10.23 -4.93
C PRO A 88 13.94 11.36 -4.74
N GLU A 89 13.50 12.62 -4.88
CA GLU A 89 14.32 13.81 -4.73
C GLU A 89 14.34 14.37 -3.29
N ALA A 90 13.67 13.71 -2.32
CA ALA A 90 13.73 14.13 -0.92
C ALA A 90 15.17 14.08 -0.40
N GLU A 91 15.57 15.09 0.36
CA GLU A 91 16.92 15.20 0.91
C GLU A 91 17.20 14.06 1.89
N ASP A 92 16.25 13.78 2.78
CA ASP A 92 16.30 12.63 3.67
C ASP A 92 15.89 11.36 2.93
N GLU A 93 16.74 10.35 2.99
CA GLU A 93 16.45 9.05 2.37
C GLU A 93 15.26 8.35 3.02
N GLY A 94 15.02 8.58 4.31
CA GLY A 94 13.88 8.08 5.04
C GLY A 94 12.55 8.61 4.53
N ASP A 95 12.51 9.79 3.90
CA ASP A 95 11.30 10.42 3.41
C ASP A 95 10.92 10.01 1.97
N ARG A 96 11.74 9.21 1.29
CA ARG A 96 11.60 8.99 -0.16
C ARG A 96 10.50 8.03 -0.56
N TYR A 97 10.33 6.92 0.16
CA TYR A 97 9.54 5.79 -0.32
C TYR A 97 8.71 5.16 0.79
N TRP A 98 7.42 5.51 0.85
CA TRP A 98 6.51 5.06 1.90
C TRP A 98 5.25 4.40 1.37
N LEU A 99 4.85 3.30 1.97
CA LEU A 99 3.50 2.76 1.89
C LEU A 99 2.65 3.44 2.97
N TRP A 100 2.03 4.57 2.62
CA TRP A 100 1.26 5.36 3.57
C TRP A 100 -0.05 4.75 3.98
N ARG A 101 -0.72 4.06 3.04
CA ARG A 101 -2.03 3.43 3.30
C ARG A 101 -2.11 2.10 2.58
N PHE A 102 -2.69 1.12 3.27
CA PHE A 102 -2.92 -0.19 2.69
C PHE A 102 -4.11 -0.87 3.37
N MET A 103 -5.17 -1.17 2.61
CA MET A 103 -6.33 -1.88 3.13
C MET A 103 -6.96 -2.79 2.08
N ILE A 104 -7.56 -3.87 2.56
CA ILE A 104 -8.44 -4.73 1.78
C ILE A 104 -9.87 -4.58 2.34
N ASP A 105 -10.83 -4.42 1.45
CA ASP A 105 -12.24 -4.29 1.82
C ASP A 105 -12.69 -5.46 2.70
N LYS A 106 -13.50 -5.18 3.71
CA LYS A 106 -13.97 -6.17 4.69
C LYS A 106 -14.61 -7.40 4.07
N SER A 107 -15.30 -7.25 2.94
CA SER A 107 -15.93 -8.35 2.20
C SER A 107 -14.93 -9.21 1.42
N GLU A 108 -13.72 -8.72 1.23
CA GLU A 108 -12.67 -9.33 0.44
C GLU A 108 -11.47 -9.85 1.28
N GLN A 109 -11.50 -9.60 2.60
CA GLN A 109 -10.47 -10.11 3.51
C GLN A 109 -10.49 -11.63 3.65
N GLY A 110 -9.36 -12.21 4.09
CA GLY A 110 -9.22 -13.65 4.28
C GLY A 110 -9.05 -14.48 3.00
N LYS A 111 -9.06 -13.85 1.82
CA LYS A 111 -8.96 -14.51 0.51
C LYS A 111 -7.54 -14.45 -0.10
N GLY A 112 -6.56 -13.95 0.64
CA GLY A 112 -5.17 -13.82 0.18
C GLY A 112 -4.86 -12.54 -0.61
N TYR A 113 -5.84 -11.68 -0.88
CA TYR A 113 -5.65 -10.46 -1.67
C TYR A 113 -4.61 -9.50 -1.06
N GLY A 114 -4.57 -9.37 0.27
CA GLY A 114 -3.59 -8.52 0.94
C GLY A 114 -2.15 -8.93 0.66
N GLN A 115 -1.85 -10.22 0.75
CA GLN A 115 -0.51 -10.73 0.45
C GLN A 115 -0.13 -10.55 -1.01
N ALA A 116 -1.05 -10.86 -1.92
CA ALA A 116 -0.83 -10.68 -3.35
C ALA A 116 -0.66 -9.20 -3.71
N ALA A 117 -1.46 -8.30 -3.12
CA ALA A 117 -1.34 -6.86 -3.32
C ALA A 117 -0.02 -6.32 -2.78
N LEU A 118 0.43 -6.75 -1.61
CA LEU A 118 1.72 -6.32 -1.04
C LEU A 118 2.90 -6.74 -1.93
N THR A 119 2.82 -7.90 -2.59
CA THR A 119 3.82 -8.31 -3.60
C THR A 119 3.88 -7.33 -4.77
N GLU A 120 2.73 -6.93 -5.31
CA GLU A 120 2.68 -5.97 -6.42
C GLU A 120 3.10 -4.55 -5.99
N ILE A 121 2.78 -4.16 -4.75
CA ILE A 121 3.25 -2.89 -4.16
C ILE A 121 4.78 -2.88 -4.07
N ILE A 122 5.39 -3.90 -3.49
CA ILE A 122 6.85 -4.03 -3.38
C ILE A 122 7.49 -4.01 -4.77
N LYS A 123 6.91 -4.74 -5.72
CA LYS A 123 7.35 -4.74 -7.11
C LYS A 123 7.27 -3.34 -7.74
N TYR A 124 6.17 -2.61 -7.51
CA TYR A 124 6.01 -1.25 -8.01
C TYR A 124 7.16 -0.35 -7.56
N PHE A 125 7.48 -0.32 -6.26
CA PHE A 125 8.57 0.51 -5.75
C PHE A 125 9.92 0.12 -6.37
N ARG A 126 10.24 -1.17 -6.40
CA ARG A 126 11.49 -1.69 -6.99
C ARG A 126 11.61 -1.33 -8.48
N ASP A 127 10.56 -1.55 -9.27
CA ASP A 127 10.55 -1.28 -10.71
C ASP A 127 10.64 0.22 -11.03
N ASN A 128 10.31 1.08 -10.05
CA ASN A 128 10.46 2.54 -10.14
C ASN A 128 11.74 3.07 -9.46
N GLY A 129 12.69 2.19 -9.17
CA GLY A 129 14.04 2.58 -8.73
C GLY A 129 14.21 2.79 -7.23
N ALA A 130 13.22 2.46 -6.41
CA ALA A 130 13.38 2.49 -4.96
C ALA A 130 14.31 1.37 -4.49
N ASP A 131 15.22 1.68 -3.59
CA ASP A 131 16.15 0.73 -2.97
C ASP A 131 15.60 0.19 -1.64
N ARG A 132 14.64 0.88 -1.05
CA ARG A 132 13.98 0.53 0.21
C ARG A 132 12.53 0.97 0.21
N LEU A 133 11.74 0.47 1.13
CA LEU A 133 10.34 0.83 1.33
C LEU A 133 10.06 0.89 2.83
N TYR A 134 9.50 2.01 3.27
CA TYR A 134 9.04 2.24 4.64
C TYR A 134 7.53 2.09 4.74
N LEU A 135 7.07 1.76 5.92
CA LEU A 135 5.68 1.85 6.38
C LEU A 135 5.67 2.05 7.90
N SER A 136 4.56 2.50 8.43
CA SER A 136 4.28 2.48 9.87
C SER A 136 3.02 1.68 10.16
N THR A 137 2.92 1.15 11.38
CA THR A 137 1.74 0.43 11.85
C THR A 137 1.74 0.37 13.37
N GLU A 138 0.55 0.36 13.98
CA GLU A 138 0.44 0.15 15.41
C GLU A 138 1.01 -1.21 15.81
N PRO A 139 1.79 -1.26 16.91
CA PRO A 139 2.37 -2.51 17.42
C PRO A 139 1.33 -3.59 17.73
N GLU A 140 0.11 -3.18 18.06
CA GLU A 140 -1.03 -4.05 18.38
C GLU A 140 -1.73 -4.60 17.13
N ASN A 141 -1.36 -4.15 15.94
CA ASN A 141 -1.86 -4.68 14.68
C ASN A 141 -1.19 -6.02 14.33
N ASP A 142 -1.49 -7.07 15.09
CA ASP A 142 -0.89 -8.40 14.94
C ASP A 142 -0.95 -8.94 13.52
N ILE A 143 -2.05 -8.68 12.80
CA ILE A 143 -2.24 -9.14 11.42
C ILE A 143 -1.29 -8.40 10.47
N GLY A 144 -1.20 -7.08 10.60
CA GLY A 144 -0.30 -6.24 9.82
C GLY A 144 1.16 -6.61 10.09
N MET A 145 1.56 -6.63 11.35
CA MET A 145 2.90 -7.00 11.79
C MET A 145 3.34 -8.37 11.25
N HIS A 146 2.48 -9.38 11.36
CA HIS A 146 2.76 -10.72 10.85
C HIS A 146 3.00 -10.72 9.32
N ILE A 147 2.14 -10.01 8.57
CA ILE A 147 2.26 -9.92 7.11
C ILE A 147 3.54 -9.16 6.74
N TYR A 148 3.80 -8.02 7.35
CA TYR A 148 4.98 -7.21 7.03
C TYR A 148 6.29 -7.96 7.34
N HIS A 149 6.40 -8.62 8.49
CA HIS A 149 7.54 -9.47 8.81
C HIS A 149 7.74 -10.60 7.79
N LYS A 150 6.67 -11.27 7.39
CA LYS A 150 6.70 -12.30 6.35
C LYS A 150 7.25 -11.77 5.02
N TYR A 151 6.96 -10.51 4.71
CA TYR A 151 7.45 -9.83 3.50
C TYR A 151 8.79 -9.11 3.70
N GLY A 152 9.50 -9.40 4.76
CA GLY A 152 10.88 -8.95 4.99
C GLY A 152 11.02 -7.55 5.57
N PHE A 153 9.93 -6.91 5.96
CA PHE A 153 10.01 -5.68 6.74
C PHE A 153 10.52 -5.97 8.15
N ARG A 154 11.25 -5.03 8.72
CA ARG A 154 11.76 -5.08 10.09
C ARG A 154 11.60 -3.71 10.71
N GLU A 155 11.30 -3.69 12.00
CA GLU A 155 11.25 -2.46 12.79
C GLU A 155 12.60 -1.75 12.71
N THR A 156 12.57 -0.44 12.49
CA THR A 156 13.77 0.41 12.51
C THR A 156 14.18 0.78 13.93
N GLY A 157 13.26 0.72 14.86
CA GLY A 157 13.36 1.19 16.22
C GLY A 157 12.80 2.60 16.44
N GLU A 158 12.40 3.26 15.37
CA GLU A 158 11.69 4.54 15.43
C GLU A 158 10.19 4.30 15.69
N ILE A 159 9.61 5.18 16.51
CA ILE A 159 8.18 5.19 16.83
C ILE A 159 7.70 6.60 16.59
N ASP A 160 6.60 6.75 15.85
CA ASP A 160 5.96 8.04 15.65
C ASP A 160 5.45 8.58 17.01
N GLU A 161 5.87 9.79 17.38
CA GLU A 161 5.53 10.40 18.67
C GLU A 161 4.05 10.85 18.72
N ASP A 162 3.41 11.07 17.57
CA ASP A 162 2.06 11.60 17.49
C ASP A 162 0.99 10.50 17.62
N ASP A 163 1.22 9.32 17.04
CA ASP A 163 0.25 8.23 17.02
C ASP A 163 0.76 6.89 17.60
N GLY A 164 2.06 6.79 17.88
CA GLY A 164 2.65 5.59 18.49
C GLY A 164 2.90 4.45 17.49
N GLU A 165 2.77 4.69 16.19
CA GLU A 165 3.05 3.70 15.17
C GLU A 165 4.55 3.33 15.14
N ALA A 166 4.83 2.03 15.03
CA ALA A 166 6.17 1.54 14.83
C ALA A 166 6.56 1.65 13.36
N GLU A 167 7.70 2.30 13.09
CA GLU A 167 8.27 2.34 11.76
C GLU A 167 8.90 1.00 11.39
N MET A 168 8.63 0.55 10.17
CA MET A 168 9.21 -0.65 9.58
C MET A 168 9.82 -0.34 8.22
N MET A 169 10.93 -1.00 7.91
CA MET A 169 11.62 -0.82 6.63
C MET A 169 12.01 -2.18 6.02
N ARG A 170 12.05 -2.22 4.69
CA ARG A 170 12.57 -3.32 3.91
C ARG A 170 13.48 -2.81 2.80
N PHE A 171 14.66 -3.43 2.62
CA PHE A 171 15.48 -3.27 1.41
C PHE A 171 14.87 -4.03 0.24
N LEU A 172 14.85 -3.40 -0.95
CA LEU A 172 14.22 -3.93 -2.17
C LEU A 172 15.21 -4.62 -3.11
N ASN A 173 16.50 -4.49 -2.86
CA ASN A 173 17.57 -5.05 -3.70
C ASN A 173 17.82 -6.55 -3.47
N TYR A 174 17.13 -7.17 -2.50
CA TYR A 174 17.22 -8.59 -2.21
C TYR A 174 15.89 -9.28 -2.55
N GLU A 175 15.97 -10.37 -3.31
CA GLU A 175 14.83 -11.27 -3.49
C GLU A 175 14.53 -12.00 -2.17
N ILE A 176 13.24 -12.27 -1.93
CA ILE A 176 12.79 -13.08 -0.79
C ILE A 176 13.06 -14.55 -1.10
#